data_4cfd1cc613851df926878f86bcfaf4b2
#
_entry.id   4cfd1cc613851df926878f86bcfaf4b2
#
_cell.length_a   1.000
_cell.length_b   1.000
_cell.length_c   1.000
_cell.angle_alpha   90.00
_cell.angle_beta   90.00
_cell.angle_gamma   90.00
#
_symmetry.space_group_name_H-M   'P 1'
#
loop_
_entity.id
_entity.type
_entity.pdbx_description
1 polymer ?
#
loop_
_entity_poly.entity_id
_entity_poly.type
_entity_poly.pdbx_seq_one_letter_code
_entity_poly.pdbx_strand_id
1 'polypeptide(L)'
;YSTDGKTYSTNNPVFTDVGEYTVCYKIEKSNYDTVTGEKKVVIAKKDLEVKVDDQKIVWGNDIDNTKYNVSGLTEGDGISEITLKAGTTALTDNGTISVSSIAITNGSKDVTSNYDIALSDGKLVIEHNTSLAPTRLDAHKKKTAYEAGEILNVDDITVTAYYEDGYSEQITAYTTNADELDMNTVGEKILAVSYTKNGDTKTCRFKIIVIHTHGFDNAVWHSDSINHWKECTKSYCDKSDGYKIQEISHTCEYTYTWSDDYKTCTAVRKCSICEYTDSETAASDIVVVQNRDCTNPEIIEYVARFKNSLYNDF
;
A
#
# COMPACT_ATOMS: atom_id res chain seq x y z
N TYR A 1 -25.93 -41.21 68.38
CA TYR A 1 -25.06 -41.12 67.22
C TYR A 1 -23.78 -40.35 67.55
N SER A 2 -22.73 -40.64 66.86
CA SER A 2 -21.48 -39.97 67.06
C SER A 2 -20.76 -39.86 65.70
N THR A 3 -19.99 -38.79 65.47
CA THR A 3 -19.16 -38.59 64.30
C THR A 3 -17.66 -38.82 64.55
N ASP A 4 -17.29 -38.98 65.87
CA ASP A 4 -15.92 -39.22 66.34
C ASP A 4 -15.74 -40.59 67.02
N GLY A 5 -16.81 -41.38 67.18
CA GLY A 5 -16.84 -42.67 67.87
C GLY A 5 -16.63 -42.59 69.39
N LYS A 6 -16.55 -41.38 69.95
CA LYS A 6 -16.28 -41.14 71.37
C LYS A 6 -17.44 -40.45 72.10
N THR A 7 -17.97 -39.37 71.55
CA THR A 7 -19.05 -38.55 72.12
C THR A 7 -20.35 -38.84 71.40
N TYR A 8 -21.32 -39.39 72.12
CA TYR A 8 -22.64 -39.79 71.60
C TYR A 8 -23.76 -38.80 72.02
N SER A 9 -24.61 -38.47 71.02
CA SER A 9 -25.79 -37.62 71.18
C SER A 9 -27.03 -38.39 70.71
N THR A 10 -28.20 -37.98 71.18
CA THR A 10 -29.48 -38.46 70.67
C THR A 10 -29.91 -37.79 69.36
N ASN A 11 -29.22 -36.69 68.98
CA ASN A 11 -29.48 -35.96 67.74
C ASN A 11 -28.81 -36.65 66.54
N ASN A 12 -29.48 -36.68 65.41
CA ASN A 12 -28.91 -37.15 64.18
C ASN A 12 -27.81 -36.15 63.69
N PRO A 13 -26.63 -36.63 63.29
CA PRO A 13 -25.66 -35.79 62.65
C PRO A 13 -26.19 -35.29 61.29
N VAL A 14 -25.97 -34.01 61.00
CA VAL A 14 -26.32 -33.39 59.72
C VAL A 14 -25.03 -33.08 58.97
N PHE A 15 -24.93 -33.49 57.70
CA PHE A 15 -23.86 -33.23 56.83
C PHE A 15 -24.37 -32.44 55.64
N THR A 16 -23.68 -31.39 55.26
CA THR A 16 -24.08 -30.48 54.18
C THR A 16 -23.05 -30.46 53.01
N ASP A 17 -21.82 -30.89 53.27
CA ASP A 17 -20.78 -30.87 52.28
C ASP A 17 -20.60 -32.23 51.61
N VAL A 18 -20.10 -32.22 50.37
CA VAL A 18 -19.70 -33.41 49.63
C VAL A 18 -18.65 -34.20 50.44
N GLY A 19 -18.79 -35.49 50.51
CA GLY A 19 -17.82 -36.33 51.21
C GLY A 19 -18.39 -37.66 51.69
N GLU A 20 -17.50 -38.48 52.24
CA GLU A 20 -17.87 -39.70 52.93
C GLU A 20 -17.74 -39.49 54.44
N TYR A 21 -18.81 -39.77 55.14
CA TYR A 21 -18.91 -39.58 56.58
C TYR A 21 -19.20 -40.92 57.23
N THR A 22 -18.55 -41.22 58.41
CA THR A 22 -18.89 -42.36 59.24
C THR A 22 -19.70 -41.92 60.42
N VAL A 23 -20.88 -42.47 60.55
CA VAL A 23 -21.75 -42.27 61.70
C VAL A 23 -21.69 -43.51 62.57
N CYS A 24 -21.14 -43.38 63.79
CA CYS A 24 -21.16 -44.41 64.82
C CYS A 24 -22.47 -44.33 65.57
N TYR A 25 -23.02 -45.47 65.90
CA TYR A 25 -24.26 -45.51 66.78
C TYR A 25 -23.99 -46.39 67.98
N LYS A 26 -24.67 -46.04 69.09
CA LYS A 26 -24.68 -46.79 70.35
C LYS A 26 -26.11 -46.89 70.83
N ILE A 27 -26.58 -48.14 71.09
CA ILE A 27 -27.93 -48.39 71.58
C ILE A 27 -27.74 -49.01 72.96
N GLU A 28 -28.29 -48.37 74.00
CA GLU A 28 -28.25 -48.77 75.40
C GLU A 28 -29.66 -48.92 75.95
N LYS A 29 -29.87 -50.02 76.63
CA LYS A 29 -31.13 -50.24 77.35
C LYS A 29 -30.81 -51.00 78.65
N SER A 30 -31.44 -50.65 79.78
CA SER A 30 -31.28 -51.30 81.05
C SER A 30 -31.56 -52.82 80.91
N ASN A 31 -30.64 -53.63 81.44
CA ASN A 31 -30.64 -55.11 81.39
C ASN A 31 -30.39 -55.76 80.00
N TYR A 32 -29.83 -55.02 79.09
CA TYR A 32 -29.36 -55.54 77.78
C TYR A 32 -27.96 -55.12 77.55
N ASP A 33 -27.26 -55.94 76.75
CA ASP A 33 -25.92 -55.58 76.29
C ASP A 33 -25.96 -54.37 75.34
N THR A 34 -24.95 -53.48 75.42
CA THR A 34 -24.81 -52.34 74.59
C THR A 34 -24.49 -52.78 73.19
N VAL A 35 -25.25 -52.32 72.20
CA VAL A 35 -24.93 -52.54 70.76
C VAL A 35 -24.32 -51.28 70.19
N THR A 36 -23.13 -51.45 69.54
CA THR A 36 -22.45 -50.40 68.82
C THR A 36 -22.22 -50.80 67.33
N GLY A 37 -22.18 -49.84 66.47
CA GLY A 37 -21.90 -50.08 65.07
C GLY A 37 -21.60 -48.76 64.35
N GLU A 38 -21.30 -48.85 63.10
CA GLU A 38 -21.06 -47.68 62.22
C GLU A 38 -21.81 -47.83 60.91
N LYS A 39 -22.13 -46.66 60.31
CA LYS A 39 -22.70 -46.54 58.96
C LYS A 39 -22.02 -45.44 58.17
N LYS A 40 -21.61 -45.74 56.94
CA LYS A 40 -21.14 -44.76 56.01
C LYS A 40 -22.33 -44.01 55.42
N VAL A 41 -22.18 -42.67 55.33
CA VAL A 41 -23.05 -41.74 54.62
C VAL A 41 -22.24 -41.06 53.58
N VAL A 42 -22.73 -41.08 52.35
CA VAL A 42 -22.01 -40.43 51.21
C VAL A 42 -22.90 -39.31 50.72
N ILE A 43 -22.33 -38.12 50.60
CA ILE A 43 -22.94 -36.99 49.91
C ILE A 43 -22.18 -36.81 48.61
N ALA A 44 -22.82 -37.06 47.48
CA ALA A 44 -22.27 -36.85 46.14
C ALA A 44 -22.36 -35.37 45.77
N LYS A 45 -21.49 -34.96 44.81
CA LYS A 45 -21.57 -33.65 44.14
C LYS A 45 -22.93 -33.52 43.46
N LYS A 46 -23.45 -32.31 43.44
CA LYS A 46 -24.64 -31.95 42.69
C LYS A 46 -24.24 -31.39 41.31
N ASP A 47 -24.92 -31.85 40.27
CA ASP A 47 -24.72 -31.31 38.93
C ASP A 47 -25.18 -29.84 38.88
N LEU A 48 -24.32 -29.00 38.28
CA LEU A 48 -24.56 -27.60 38.00
C LEU A 48 -24.20 -27.33 36.57
N GLU A 49 -25.11 -26.71 35.83
CA GLU A 49 -24.83 -26.23 34.46
C GLU A 49 -24.66 -24.71 34.47
N VAL A 50 -23.60 -24.24 33.85
CA VAL A 50 -23.36 -22.81 33.57
C VAL A 50 -23.22 -22.64 32.09
N LYS A 51 -24.12 -21.88 31.47
CA LYS A 51 -24.12 -21.59 30.03
C LYS A 51 -23.88 -20.11 29.85
N VAL A 52 -22.80 -19.79 29.12
CA VAL A 52 -22.49 -18.41 28.71
C VAL A 52 -23.37 -18.01 27.54
N ASP A 53 -23.93 -16.82 27.56
CA ASP A 53 -24.72 -16.27 26.46
C ASP A 53 -23.81 -15.79 25.31
N ASP A 54 -24.34 -15.84 24.09
CA ASP A 54 -23.68 -15.25 22.93
C ASP A 54 -23.62 -13.73 23.09
N GLN A 55 -22.49 -13.14 22.69
CA GLN A 55 -22.30 -11.69 22.70
C GLN A 55 -21.76 -11.17 21.39
N LYS A 56 -22.21 -9.96 21.06
CA LYS A 56 -21.74 -9.20 19.92
C LYS A 56 -21.27 -7.84 20.42
N ILE A 57 -19.99 -7.55 20.22
CA ILE A 57 -19.35 -6.31 20.66
C ILE A 57 -18.66 -5.61 19.50
N VAL A 58 -18.42 -4.31 19.65
CA VAL A 58 -17.55 -3.53 18.77
C VAL A 58 -16.12 -3.61 19.32
N TRP A 59 -15.15 -3.72 18.45
CA TRP A 59 -13.73 -3.78 18.83
C TRP A 59 -13.35 -2.64 19.78
N GLY A 60 -12.61 -2.96 20.82
CA GLY A 60 -12.21 -2.05 21.90
C GLY A 60 -13.18 -2.03 23.08
N ASN A 61 -14.34 -2.68 23.00
CA ASN A 61 -15.25 -2.84 24.11
C ASN A 61 -15.02 -4.19 24.82
N ASP A 62 -15.32 -4.20 26.14
CA ASP A 62 -15.26 -5.41 26.93
C ASP A 62 -16.53 -6.26 26.75
N ILE A 63 -16.41 -7.57 27.02
CA ILE A 63 -17.56 -8.48 27.16
C ILE A 63 -18.31 -8.19 28.44
N ASP A 64 -19.60 -8.44 28.43
CA ASP A 64 -20.48 -8.32 29.65
C ASP A 64 -20.38 -9.60 30.49
N ASN A 65 -19.78 -9.50 31.66
CA ASN A 65 -19.62 -10.60 32.61
C ASN A 65 -20.94 -11.06 33.26
N THR A 66 -22.06 -10.39 33.03
CA THR A 66 -23.38 -10.78 33.54
C THR A 66 -24.18 -11.66 32.57
N LYS A 67 -23.64 -11.91 31.38
CA LYS A 67 -24.34 -12.66 30.32
C LYS A 67 -24.08 -14.16 30.42
N TYR A 68 -24.72 -14.79 31.38
CA TYR A 68 -24.71 -16.24 31.57
C TYR A 68 -25.97 -16.71 32.26
N ASN A 69 -26.29 -18.00 32.16
CA ASN A 69 -27.38 -18.67 32.82
C ASN A 69 -26.83 -19.81 33.66
N VAL A 70 -27.44 -20.02 34.83
CA VAL A 70 -27.08 -21.09 35.78
C VAL A 70 -28.30 -21.92 36.13
N SER A 71 -28.13 -23.23 36.09
CA SER A 71 -29.16 -24.18 36.55
C SER A 71 -28.56 -25.26 37.45
N GLY A 72 -29.30 -25.69 38.46
CA GLY A 72 -28.88 -26.75 39.38
C GLY A 72 -28.37 -26.30 40.74
N LEU A 73 -28.40 -25.01 41.10
CA LEU A 73 -28.06 -24.55 42.45
C LEU A 73 -28.97 -25.15 43.52
N THR A 74 -28.43 -25.41 44.70
CA THR A 74 -29.18 -25.77 45.89
C THR A 74 -29.81 -24.51 46.50
N GLU A 75 -30.97 -24.65 47.16
CA GLU A 75 -31.61 -23.55 47.88
C GLU A 75 -30.63 -22.95 48.92
N GLY A 76 -30.48 -21.63 48.91
CA GLY A 76 -29.56 -20.90 49.77
C GLY A 76 -28.16 -20.74 49.22
N ASP A 77 -27.77 -21.46 48.16
CA ASP A 77 -26.49 -21.30 47.46
C ASP A 77 -26.64 -20.27 46.35
N GLY A 78 -25.57 -19.51 46.10
CA GLY A 78 -25.53 -18.51 45.04
C GLY A 78 -24.13 -18.35 44.41
N ILE A 79 -24.08 -17.89 43.15
CA ILE A 79 -22.83 -17.49 42.49
C ILE A 79 -22.34 -16.22 43.19
N SER A 80 -21.24 -16.31 43.90
CA SER A 80 -20.59 -15.14 44.53
C SER A 80 -19.61 -14.43 43.58
N GLU A 81 -19.01 -15.17 42.68
CA GLU A 81 -18.11 -14.64 41.67
C GLU A 81 -18.17 -15.51 40.40
N ILE A 82 -18.16 -14.86 39.22
CA ILE A 82 -17.93 -15.48 37.93
C ILE A 82 -17.16 -14.50 37.04
N THR A 83 -16.15 -15.02 36.37
CA THR A 83 -15.40 -14.24 35.42
C THR A 83 -15.47 -14.91 34.07
N LEU A 84 -15.95 -14.16 33.07
CA LEU A 84 -15.95 -14.58 31.68
C LEU A 84 -14.66 -14.11 30.99
N LYS A 85 -14.22 -14.85 30.01
CA LYS A 85 -13.02 -14.53 29.22
C LYS A 85 -13.31 -14.70 27.75
N ALA A 86 -13.02 -13.65 26.95
CA ALA A 86 -13.00 -13.71 25.50
C ALA A 86 -11.81 -14.56 25.01
N GLY A 87 -12.06 -15.45 24.08
CA GLY A 87 -11.01 -16.29 23.47
C GLY A 87 -10.10 -15.52 22.53
N THR A 88 -10.53 -14.34 22.04
CA THR A 88 -9.77 -13.43 21.19
C THR A 88 -10.18 -11.98 21.44
N THR A 89 -9.31 -11.04 21.09
CA THR A 89 -9.58 -9.59 21.02
C THR A 89 -9.59 -9.07 19.60
N ALA A 90 -9.27 -9.93 18.62
CA ALA A 90 -9.29 -9.59 17.19
C ALA A 90 -10.71 -9.67 16.64
N LEU A 91 -10.94 -9.00 15.51
CA LEU A 91 -12.20 -9.11 14.75
C LEU A 91 -12.51 -10.58 14.46
N THR A 92 -13.74 -10.97 14.74
CA THR A 92 -14.20 -12.35 14.51
C THR A 92 -15.72 -12.41 14.43
N ASP A 93 -16.24 -13.33 13.67
CA ASP A 93 -17.67 -13.71 13.63
C ASP A 93 -17.95 -15.07 14.29
N ASN A 94 -16.91 -15.74 14.78
CA ASN A 94 -17.00 -17.07 15.39
C ASN A 94 -15.99 -17.29 16.52
N GLY A 95 -15.76 -16.27 17.35
CA GLY A 95 -14.98 -16.39 18.58
C GLY A 95 -15.77 -17.10 19.68
N THR A 96 -15.13 -17.33 20.83
CA THR A 96 -15.74 -17.97 22.02
C THR A 96 -15.62 -17.07 23.22
N ILE A 97 -16.59 -17.23 24.16
CA ILE A 97 -16.53 -16.67 25.50
C ILE A 97 -16.65 -17.84 26.46
N SER A 98 -15.70 -18.01 27.34
CA SER A 98 -15.66 -19.10 28.31
C SER A 98 -15.68 -18.58 29.76
N VAL A 99 -16.07 -19.41 30.69
CA VAL A 99 -15.90 -19.15 32.13
C VAL A 99 -14.45 -19.38 32.51
N SER A 100 -13.78 -18.38 33.04
CA SER A 100 -12.40 -18.50 33.55
C SER A 100 -12.30 -18.78 35.03
N SER A 101 -13.26 -18.31 35.81
CA SER A 101 -13.41 -18.63 37.25
C SER A 101 -14.86 -18.59 37.65
N ILE A 102 -15.21 -19.40 38.66
CA ILE A 102 -16.54 -19.43 39.32
C ILE A 102 -16.37 -19.75 40.80
N ALA A 103 -17.09 -19.05 41.64
CA ALA A 103 -17.21 -19.34 43.07
C ALA A 103 -18.67 -19.35 43.49
N ILE A 104 -19.03 -20.36 44.32
CA ILE A 104 -20.41 -20.57 44.83
C ILE A 104 -20.35 -20.52 46.32
N THR A 105 -21.26 -19.74 46.95
CA THR A 105 -21.31 -19.59 48.38
C THR A 105 -22.68 -19.83 48.93
N ASN A 106 -22.74 -20.33 50.20
CA ASN A 106 -23.91 -20.32 51.05
C ASN A 106 -23.62 -19.36 52.20
N GLY A 107 -24.23 -18.18 52.16
CA GLY A 107 -23.81 -17.08 53.03
C GLY A 107 -22.35 -16.71 52.80
N SER A 108 -21.49 -16.87 53.82
CA SER A 108 -20.05 -16.62 53.74
C SER A 108 -19.19 -17.88 53.48
N LYS A 109 -19.82 -19.05 53.39
CA LYS A 109 -19.12 -20.33 53.21
C LYS A 109 -18.99 -20.64 51.74
N ASP A 110 -17.76 -20.91 51.28
CA ASP A 110 -17.52 -21.48 49.96
C ASP A 110 -18.01 -22.93 49.87
N VAL A 111 -18.92 -23.19 48.95
CA VAL A 111 -19.52 -24.51 48.69
C VAL A 111 -19.28 -24.97 47.23
N THR A 112 -18.37 -24.32 46.50
CA THR A 112 -18.07 -24.60 45.10
C THR A 112 -17.69 -26.09 44.89
N SER A 113 -16.97 -26.69 45.84
CA SER A 113 -16.55 -28.10 45.80
C SER A 113 -17.72 -29.09 45.86
N ASN A 114 -18.92 -28.65 46.32
CA ASN A 114 -20.13 -29.47 46.40
C ASN A 114 -20.80 -29.69 45.06
N TYR A 115 -20.29 -29.05 44.00
CA TYR A 115 -20.85 -29.13 42.65
C TYR A 115 -19.92 -29.83 41.67
N ASP A 116 -20.54 -30.54 40.72
CA ASP A 116 -19.93 -30.97 39.46
C ASP A 116 -20.41 -29.99 38.39
N ILE A 117 -19.48 -29.10 37.95
CA ILE A 117 -19.82 -27.92 37.16
C ILE A 117 -19.57 -28.21 35.68
N ALA A 118 -20.65 -28.30 34.91
CA ALA A 118 -20.61 -28.35 33.45
C ALA A 118 -20.63 -26.92 32.87
N LEU A 119 -19.62 -26.58 32.09
CA LEU A 119 -19.48 -25.26 31.45
C LEU A 119 -19.81 -25.37 29.96
N SER A 120 -20.60 -24.43 29.45
CA SER A 120 -20.90 -24.29 28.02
C SER A 120 -20.54 -22.88 27.58
N ASP A 121 -19.64 -22.79 26.60
CA ASP A 121 -19.17 -21.54 26.05
C ASP A 121 -20.25 -20.82 25.24
N GLY A 122 -20.20 -19.49 25.23
CA GLY A 122 -20.96 -18.61 24.35
C GLY A 122 -20.17 -18.24 23.07
N LYS A 123 -20.92 -17.88 22.04
CA LYS A 123 -20.34 -17.34 20.80
C LYS A 123 -19.98 -15.87 21.00
N LEU A 124 -18.81 -15.45 20.46
CA LEU A 124 -18.35 -14.06 20.41
C LEU A 124 -18.27 -13.56 19.00
N VAL A 125 -18.90 -12.41 18.73
CA VAL A 125 -18.71 -11.62 17.52
C VAL A 125 -18.05 -10.30 17.89
N ILE A 126 -16.91 -9.98 17.27
CA ILE A 126 -16.23 -8.69 17.44
C ILE A 126 -16.23 -8.00 16.08
N GLU A 127 -16.99 -6.91 15.98
CA GLU A 127 -17.13 -6.13 14.75
C GLU A 127 -16.13 -4.98 14.68
N HIS A 128 -15.85 -4.55 13.45
CA HIS A 128 -15.08 -3.34 13.19
C HIS A 128 -15.66 -2.12 13.89
N ASN A 129 -14.80 -1.34 14.51
CA ASN A 129 -15.18 -0.06 15.12
C ASN A 129 -15.18 1.04 14.06
N THR A 130 -16.35 1.36 13.54
CA THR A 130 -16.55 2.38 12.48
C THR A 130 -16.15 3.80 12.90
N SER A 131 -15.95 4.05 14.20
CA SER A 131 -15.44 5.32 14.72
C SER A 131 -13.93 5.47 14.64
N LEU A 132 -13.21 4.41 14.26
CA LEU A 132 -11.77 4.50 14.04
C LEU A 132 -11.45 5.30 12.79
N ALA A 133 -10.41 6.13 12.87
CA ALA A 133 -9.75 6.68 11.72
C ALA A 133 -8.77 5.65 11.11
N PRO A 134 -8.46 5.71 9.82
CA PRO A 134 -7.47 4.81 9.22
C PRO A 134 -6.08 5.08 9.81
N THR A 135 -5.30 4.03 10.01
CA THR A 135 -3.91 4.13 10.46
C THR A 135 -2.96 4.40 9.28
N ARG A 136 -3.30 3.84 8.12
CA ARG A 136 -2.56 4.06 6.87
C ARG A 136 -3.45 3.89 5.65
N LEU A 137 -2.98 4.44 4.53
CA LEU A 137 -3.50 4.17 3.20
C LEU A 137 -2.46 3.41 2.37
N ASP A 138 -2.97 2.60 1.47
CA ASP A 138 -2.20 2.02 0.39
C ASP A 138 -2.90 2.35 -0.93
N ALA A 139 -2.15 2.80 -1.94
CA ALA A 139 -2.70 3.11 -3.24
C ALA A 139 -1.85 2.48 -4.34
N HIS A 140 -2.53 1.88 -5.29
CA HIS A 140 -1.93 1.24 -6.44
C HIS A 140 -2.52 1.80 -7.73
N LYS A 141 -1.64 2.14 -8.69
CA LYS A 141 -2.00 2.66 -10.00
C LYS A 141 -1.39 1.77 -11.08
N LYS A 142 -2.20 1.39 -12.06
CA LYS A 142 -1.75 0.50 -13.14
C LYS A 142 -0.77 1.16 -14.10
N LYS A 143 -1.09 2.39 -14.54
CA LYS A 143 -0.25 3.16 -15.44
C LYS A 143 0.56 4.18 -14.65
N THR A 144 1.88 4.08 -14.70
CA THR A 144 2.81 4.96 -13.99
C THR A 144 3.77 5.72 -14.91
N ALA A 145 3.76 5.44 -16.22
CA ALA A 145 4.54 6.16 -17.23
C ALA A 145 3.60 6.86 -18.22
N TYR A 146 3.87 8.12 -18.50
CA TYR A 146 3.06 9.00 -19.35
C TYR A 146 3.97 9.73 -20.34
N GLU A 147 3.49 9.94 -21.56
CA GLU A 147 4.14 10.87 -22.49
C GLU A 147 3.91 12.32 -22.03
N ALA A 148 4.88 13.19 -22.29
CA ALA A 148 4.74 14.63 -22.02
C ALA A 148 3.50 15.19 -22.72
N GLY A 149 2.63 15.89 -21.98
CA GLY A 149 1.35 16.39 -22.44
C GLY A 149 0.20 15.41 -22.39
N GLU A 150 0.43 14.16 -21.96
CA GLU A 150 -0.65 13.19 -21.73
C GLU A 150 -1.41 13.51 -20.45
N ILE A 151 -2.74 13.37 -20.48
CA ILE A 151 -3.58 13.59 -19.29
C ILE A 151 -3.38 12.46 -18.29
N LEU A 152 -3.10 12.83 -17.03
CA LEU A 152 -3.02 11.90 -15.92
C LEU A 152 -4.43 11.40 -15.55
N ASN A 153 -4.74 10.16 -15.93
CA ASN A 153 -5.98 9.52 -15.50
C ASN A 153 -5.83 8.98 -14.07
N VAL A 154 -6.75 9.32 -13.18
CA VAL A 154 -6.78 8.87 -11.79
C VAL A 154 -7.81 7.77 -11.52
N ASP A 155 -8.66 7.41 -12.49
CA ASP A 155 -9.72 6.41 -12.34
C ASP A 155 -9.17 4.97 -12.17
N ASP A 156 -7.92 4.73 -12.54
CA ASP A 156 -7.25 3.44 -12.41
C ASP A 156 -6.51 3.25 -11.09
N ILE A 157 -6.72 4.18 -10.13
CA ILE A 157 -6.13 4.08 -8.79
C ILE A 157 -7.04 3.24 -7.89
N THR A 158 -6.48 2.20 -7.30
CA THR A 158 -7.13 1.44 -6.22
C THR A 158 -6.57 1.90 -4.90
N VAL A 159 -7.44 2.32 -3.98
CA VAL A 159 -7.06 2.83 -2.65
C VAL A 159 -7.63 1.91 -1.58
N THR A 160 -6.79 1.49 -0.64
CA THR A 160 -7.18 0.67 0.52
C THR A 160 -6.82 1.39 1.80
N ALA A 161 -7.79 1.56 2.69
CA ALA A 161 -7.59 2.06 4.05
C ALA A 161 -7.45 0.87 5.03
N TYR A 162 -6.54 1.00 5.98
CA TYR A 162 -6.29 0.02 7.04
C TYR A 162 -6.51 0.64 8.40
N TYR A 163 -7.09 -0.11 9.33
CA TYR A 163 -7.50 0.33 10.66
C TYR A 163 -6.75 -0.43 11.76
N GLU A 164 -6.74 0.14 12.96
CA GLU A 164 -6.03 -0.42 14.11
C GLU A 164 -6.56 -1.79 14.53
N ASP A 165 -7.85 -2.02 14.37
CA ASP A 165 -8.51 -3.28 14.69
C ASP A 165 -8.24 -4.41 13.67
N GLY A 166 -7.43 -4.14 12.64
CA GLY A 166 -7.09 -5.09 11.57
C GLY A 166 -8.07 -5.09 10.40
N TYR A 167 -9.11 -4.27 10.44
CA TYR A 167 -10.03 -4.10 9.33
C TYR A 167 -9.36 -3.34 8.18
N SER A 168 -9.79 -3.64 6.96
CA SER A 168 -9.40 -2.88 5.76
C SER A 168 -10.56 -2.80 4.80
N GLU A 169 -10.64 -1.67 4.08
CA GLU A 169 -11.67 -1.44 3.07
C GLU A 169 -11.12 -0.73 1.85
N GLN A 170 -11.72 -0.97 0.69
CA GLN A 170 -11.45 -0.20 -0.50
C GLN A 170 -12.19 1.14 -0.44
N ILE A 171 -11.46 2.22 -0.73
CA ILE A 171 -11.96 3.59 -0.71
C ILE A 171 -12.23 4.04 -2.12
N THR A 172 -13.43 4.53 -2.37
CA THR A 172 -13.84 5.11 -3.67
C THR A 172 -13.91 6.64 -3.66
N ALA A 173 -14.01 7.25 -2.47
CA ALA A 173 -14.05 8.70 -2.29
C ALA A 173 -12.75 9.18 -1.64
N TYR A 174 -11.80 9.60 -2.45
CA TYR A 174 -10.50 10.15 -2.04
C TYR A 174 -10.15 11.39 -2.85
N THR A 175 -9.15 12.14 -2.44
CA THR A 175 -8.62 13.29 -3.16
C THR A 175 -7.20 13.03 -3.64
N THR A 176 -6.80 13.72 -4.71
CA THR A 176 -5.43 13.65 -5.25
C THR A 176 -4.92 15.05 -5.55
N ASN A 177 -3.61 15.18 -5.73
CA ASN A 177 -2.97 16.40 -6.26
C ASN A 177 -2.71 16.29 -7.77
N ALA A 178 -3.47 15.49 -8.50
CA ALA A 178 -3.23 15.23 -9.93
C ALA A 178 -3.24 16.52 -10.77
N ASP A 179 -4.18 17.45 -10.47
CA ASP A 179 -4.32 18.72 -11.18
C ASP A 179 -3.16 19.70 -10.94
N GLU A 180 -2.36 19.47 -9.89
CA GLU A 180 -1.20 20.29 -9.56
C GLU A 180 0.07 19.80 -10.23
N LEU A 181 0.04 18.61 -10.86
CA LEU A 181 1.22 18.00 -11.46
C LEU A 181 1.43 18.50 -12.89
N ASP A 182 2.63 19.05 -13.15
CA ASP A 182 3.03 19.41 -14.50
C ASP A 182 3.37 18.16 -15.33
N MET A 183 2.41 17.76 -16.17
CA MET A 183 2.55 16.63 -17.08
C MET A 183 3.21 17.00 -18.43
N ASN A 184 3.62 18.25 -18.63
CA ASN A 184 4.25 18.71 -19.86
C ASN A 184 5.78 18.57 -19.80
N THR A 185 6.37 18.52 -18.60
CA THR A 185 7.81 18.39 -18.41
C THR A 185 8.20 16.98 -18.04
N VAL A 186 9.23 16.47 -18.70
CA VAL A 186 9.85 15.15 -18.44
C VAL A 186 10.37 15.07 -17.01
N GLY A 187 10.29 13.89 -16.41
CA GLY A 187 10.84 13.61 -15.10
C GLY A 187 9.86 12.93 -14.13
N GLU A 188 10.34 12.66 -12.93
CA GLU A 188 9.54 12.08 -11.86
C GLU A 188 8.55 13.10 -11.28
N LYS A 189 7.31 12.65 -11.06
CA LYS A 189 6.26 13.39 -10.35
C LYS A 189 5.77 12.57 -9.18
N ILE A 190 5.36 13.22 -8.10
CA ILE A 190 4.82 12.55 -6.92
C ILE A 190 3.31 12.75 -6.89
N LEU A 191 2.57 11.67 -7.15
CA LEU A 191 1.13 11.66 -6.99
C LEU A 191 0.79 11.33 -5.54
N ALA A 192 0.06 12.22 -4.88
CA ALA A 192 -0.45 12.05 -3.52
C ALA A 192 -1.93 11.67 -3.58
N VAL A 193 -2.31 10.68 -2.77
CA VAL A 193 -3.71 10.25 -2.57
C VAL A 193 -4.03 10.42 -1.10
N SER A 194 -5.11 11.12 -0.79
CA SER A 194 -5.53 11.44 0.57
C SER A 194 -6.96 11.02 0.84
N TYR A 195 -7.19 10.47 2.02
CA TYR A 195 -8.49 10.10 2.53
C TYR A 195 -8.69 10.60 3.96
N THR A 196 -9.85 11.20 4.22
CA THR A 196 -10.21 11.75 5.52
C THR A 196 -11.41 10.99 6.09
N LYS A 197 -11.28 10.47 7.31
CA LYS A 197 -12.36 9.85 8.07
C LYS A 197 -12.28 10.26 9.53
N ASN A 198 -13.39 10.65 10.11
CA ASN A 198 -13.50 11.08 11.50
C ASN A 198 -12.52 12.20 11.89
N GLY A 199 -12.26 13.14 10.96
CA GLY A 199 -11.38 14.29 11.18
C GLY A 199 -9.87 14.00 11.03
N ASP A 200 -9.47 12.77 10.80
CA ASP A 200 -8.07 12.40 10.53
C ASP A 200 -7.85 12.11 9.03
N THR A 201 -6.78 12.67 8.49
CA THR A 201 -6.40 12.51 7.09
C THR A 201 -5.14 11.67 6.97
N LYS A 202 -5.22 10.63 6.17
CA LYS A 202 -4.04 9.86 5.77
C LYS A 202 -3.74 10.09 4.30
N THR A 203 -2.45 10.13 4.00
CA THR A 203 -1.95 10.35 2.63
C THR A 203 -0.89 9.31 2.30
N CYS A 204 -1.05 8.66 1.17
CA CYS A 204 0.01 7.88 0.55
C CYS A 204 0.53 8.58 -0.70
N ARG A 205 1.76 8.24 -1.11
CA ARG A 205 2.43 8.87 -2.25
C ARG A 205 3.13 7.81 -3.06
N PHE A 206 3.06 7.94 -4.39
CA PHE A 206 3.82 7.10 -5.30
C PHE A 206 4.33 7.89 -6.49
N LYS A 207 5.36 7.36 -7.14
CA LYS A 207 6.00 7.99 -8.28
C LYS A 207 5.25 7.65 -9.56
N ILE A 208 5.08 8.65 -10.41
CA ILE A 208 4.80 8.52 -11.82
C ILE A 208 5.95 9.16 -12.60
N ILE A 209 6.20 8.72 -13.81
CA ILE A 209 7.24 9.25 -14.67
C ILE A 209 6.64 9.85 -15.93
N VAL A 210 7.02 11.07 -16.23
CA VAL A 210 6.74 11.69 -17.53
C VAL A 210 7.96 11.50 -18.42
N ILE A 211 7.75 10.89 -19.57
CA ILE A 211 8.77 10.62 -20.59
C ILE A 211 8.44 11.39 -21.86
N HIS A 212 9.41 11.55 -22.73
CA HIS A 212 9.20 12.05 -24.06
C HIS A 212 9.84 11.09 -25.08
N THR A 213 9.01 10.58 -25.97
CA THR A 213 9.49 9.77 -27.09
C THR A 213 9.57 10.66 -28.33
N HIS A 214 10.78 10.93 -28.83
CA HIS A 214 10.96 11.77 -30.00
C HIS A 214 10.27 11.21 -31.24
N GLY A 215 9.65 12.09 -32.02
CA GLY A 215 8.99 11.77 -33.27
C GLY A 215 9.38 12.79 -34.35
N PHE A 216 9.52 12.34 -35.58
CA PHE A 216 10.08 13.13 -36.69
C PHE A 216 9.16 13.17 -37.91
N ASP A 217 7.87 12.88 -37.71
CA ASP A 217 6.89 12.94 -38.79
C ASP A 217 6.78 14.36 -39.32
N ASN A 218 6.92 14.52 -40.64
CA ASN A 218 6.92 15.81 -41.32
C ASN A 218 7.99 16.79 -40.81
N ALA A 219 9.05 16.31 -40.19
CA ALA A 219 10.14 17.15 -39.70
C ALA A 219 10.84 17.85 -40.88
N VAL A 220 11.01 19.15 -40.76
CA VAL A 220 11.74 19.97 -41.72
C VAL A 220 13.25 19.89 -41.47
N TRP A 221 14.03 20.18 -42.52
CA TRP A 221 15.47 20.30 -42.38
C TRP A 221 15.87 21.59 -41.67
N HIS A 222 16.75 21.46 -40.71
CA HIS A 222 17.50 22.53 -40.06
C HIS A 222 18.96 22.44 -40.55
N SER A 223 19.68 23.54 -40.53
CA SER A 223 21.09 23.56 -40.94
C SER A 223 21.86 24.67 -40.22
N ASP A 224 23.18 24.45 -40.12
CA ASP A 224 24.18 25.46 -39.81
C ASP A 224 25.18 25.54 -40.99
N SER A 225 26.37 26.09 -40.79
CA SER A 225 27.39 26.22 -41.82
C SER A 225 28.06 24.88 -42.21
N ILE A 226 27.89 23.82 -41.41
CA ILE A 226 28.62 22.55 -41.56
C ILE A 226 27.65 21.40 -41.84
N ASN A 227 26.58 21.29 -41.04
CA ASN A 227 25.69 20.16 -41.00
C ASN A 227 24.24 20.54 -41.29
N HIS A 228 23.43 19.54 -41.60
CA HIS A 228 21.98 19.61 -41.57
C HIS A 228 21.42 18.46 -40.77
N TRP A 229 20.21 18.65 -40.18
CA TRP A 229 19.53 17.68 -39.35
C TRP A 229 18.01 17.90 -39.37
N LYS A 230 17.27 16.94 -38.87
CA LYS A 230 15.85 17.10 -38.55
C LYS A 230 15.65 17.08 -37.03
N GLU A 231 14.73 17.90 -36.53
CA GLU A 231 14.40 17.97 -35.10
C GLU A 231 13.07 17.28 -34.79
N CYS A 232 12.91 16.86 -33.55
CA CYS A 232 11.65 16.31 -33.04
C CYS A 232 10.51 17.28 -33.29
N THR A 233 9.40 16.78 -33.83
CA THR A 233 8.18 17.54 -34.14
C THR A 233 7.09 17.41 -33.08
N LYS A 234 7.27 16.55 -32.10
CA LYS A 234 6.29 16.38 -31.03
C LYS A 234 6.29 17.55 -30.06
N SER A 235 5.10 17.86 -29.52
CA SER A 235 4.95 18.85 -28.46
C SER A 235 5.75 18.47 -27.21
N TYR A 236 6.12 19.48 -26.44
CA TYR A 236 6.84 19.32 -25.16
C TYR A 236 8.21 18.66 -25.26
N CYS A 237 8.85 18.72 -26.44
CA CYS A 237 10.21 18.25 -26.63
C CYS A 237 11.18 19.15 -25.85
N ASP A 238 11.90 18.57 -24.91
CA ASP A 238 12.91 19.24 -24.07
C ASP A 238 14.28 19.35 -24.75
N LYS A 239 14.37 18.89 -26.01
CA LYS A 239 15.61 18.80 -26.79
C LYS A 239 16.72 17.99 -26.10
N SER A 240 16.33 17.01 -25.29
CA SER A 240 17.26 16.02 -24.72
C SER A 240 17.89 15.14 -25.83
N ASP A 241 18.80 14.26 -25.42
CA ASP A 241 19.51 13.37 -26.35
C ASP A 241 18.55 12.65 -27.31
N GLY A 242 18.88 12.69 -28.59
CA GLY A 242 18.08 12.07 -29.65
C GLY A 242 17.01 12.97 -30.25
N TYR A 243 16.89 14.26 -29.84
CA TYR A 243 15.92 15.18 -30.45
C TYR A 243 16.25 15.53 -31.90
N LYS A 244 17.49 15.25 -32.37
CA LYS A 244 17.94 15.39 -33.73
C LYS A 244 18.19 14.03 -34.39
N ILE A 245 17.86 13.93 -35.66
CA ILE A 245 18.23 12.79 -36.50
C ILE A 245 18.89 13.28 -37.80
N GLN A 246 19.64 12.40 -38.46
CA GLN A 246 20.31 12.66 -39.73
C GLN A 246 21.21 13.91 -39.66
N GLU A 247 21.91 14.12 -38.54
CA GLU A 247 22.89 15.18 -38.40
C GLU A 247 24.15 14.78 -39.17
N ILE A 248 24.29 15.28 -40.41
CA ILE A 248 25.37 14.97 -41.30
C ILE A 248 25.85 16.24 -42.01
N SER A 249 27.08 16.21 -42.50
CA SER A 249 27.66 17.32 -43.24
C SER A 249 26.94 17.56 -44.59
N HIS A 250 26.92 18.79 -45.01
CA HIS A 250 26.31 19.16 -46.28
C HIS A 250 26.90 18.44 -47.47
N THR A 251 26.04 17.89 -48.31
CA THR A 251 26.40 17.45 -49.66
C THR A 251 26.03 18.57 -50.64
N CYS A 252 27.00 19.37 -51.04
CA CYS A 252 26.74 20.59 -51.83
C CYS A 252 27.16 20.42 -53.30
N GLU A 253 26.37 21.02 -54.16
CA GLU A 253 26.71 21.34 -55.52
C GLU A 253 27.35 22.75 -55.57
N TYR A 254 28.30 22.93 -56.43
CA TYR A 254 29.06 24.18 -56.59
C TYR A 254 28.78 24.77 -57.93
N THR A 255 28.51 26.08 -57.96
CA THR A 255 28.42 26.88 -59.22
C THR A 255 29.36 28.08 -59.12
N TYR A 256 30.01 28.36 -60.24
CA TYR A 256 30.93 29.47 -60.34
C TYR A 256 30.41 30.40 -61.42
N THR A 257 30.36 31.68 -61.12
CA THR A 257 29.87 32.69 -62.08
C THR A 257 30.83 33.86 -62.12
N TRP A 258 31.40 34.12 -63.31
CA TRP A 258 32.23 35.28 -63.56
C TRP A 258 31.39 36.53 -63.75
N SER A 259 31.92 37.72 -63.34
CA SER A 259 31.44 39.02 -63.78
C SER A 259 31.69 39.22 -65.25
N ASP A 260 30.90 40.09 -65.91
CA ASP A 260 31.01 40.35 -67.31
C ASP A 260 32.41 40.88 -67.76
N ASP A 261 33.08 41.51 -66.79
CA ASP A 261 34.45 42.04 -67.03
C ASP A 261 35.58 41.10 -66.52
N TYR A 262 35.21 39.90 -66.08
CA TYR A 262 36.12 38.88 -65.54
C TYR A 262 36.96 39.32 -64.33
N LYS A 263 36.59 40.43 -63.67
CA LYS A 263 37.33 40.90 -62.45
C LYS A 263 37.01 40.17 -61.18
N THR A 264 35.85 39.52 -61.14
CA THR A 264 35.42 38.74 -59.97
C THR A 264 34.78 37.46 -60.43
N CYS A 265 34.92 36.44 -59.60
CA CYS A 265 34.14 35.19 -59.66
C CYS A 265 33.40 34.95 -58.35
N THR A 266 32.12 34.64 -58.49
CA THR A 266 31.29 34.24 -57.30
C THR A 266 31.12 32.74 -57.34
N ALA A 267 31.59 32.08 -56.32
CA ALA A 267 31.29 30.70 -56.03
C ALA A 267 30.06 30.61 -55.11
N VAL A 268 29.12 29.75 -55.45
CA VAL A 268 27.95 29.42 -54.64
C VAL A 268 27.96 27.94 -54.41
N ARG A 269 27.81 27.52 -53.16
CA ARG A 269 27.52 26.13 -52.83
C ARG A 269 26.10 26.00 -52.29
N LYS A 270 25.36 25.02 -52.78
CA LYS A 270 23.99 24.72 -52.37
C LYS A 270 23.90 23.27 -51.98
N CYS A 271 23.41 23.03 -50.76
CA CYS A 271 23.14 21.66 -50.31
C CYS A 271 21.96 21.07 -51.09
N SER A 272 22.13 19.86 -51.61
CA SER A 272 21.11 19.15 -52.39
C SER A 272 19.97 18.62 -51.52
N ILE A 273 20.10 18.67 -50.17
CA ILE A 273 19.16 18.05 -49.24
C ILE A 273 18.36 19.08 -48.43
N CYS A 274 19.04 20.12 -47.89
CA CYS A 274 18.42 21.06 -46.94
C CYS A 274 18.26 22.49 -47.46
N GLU A 275 18.60 22.70 -48.74
CA GLU A 275 18.59 24.01 -49.42
C GLU A 275 19.53 25.09 -48.83
N TYR A 276 20.40 24.73 -47.89
CA TYR A 276 21.41 25.61 -47.36
C TYR A 276 22.29 26.15 -48.52
N THR A 277 22.50 27.43 -48.54
CA THR A 277 23.35 28.10 -49.53
C THR A 277 24.35 28.97 -48.81
N ASP A 278 25.56 29.00 -49.38
CA ASP A 278 26.64 29.88 -48.97
C ASP A 278 27.38 30.35 -50.21
N SER A 279 28.00 31.51 -50.18
CA SER A 279 28.69 32.07 -51.32
C SER A 279 29.89 32.91 -50.93
N GLU A 280 30.88 32.92 -51.78
CA GLU A 280 32.04 33.80 -51.67
C GLU A 280 32.37 34.42 -53.08
N THR A 281 32.70 35.69 -53.06
CA THR A 281 33.18 36.36 -54.29
C THR A 281 34.64 36.67 -54.09
N ALA A 282 35.46 36.18 -55.04
CA ALA A 282 36.87 36.40 -55.07
C ALA A 282 37.23 37.31 -56.26
N ALA A 283 38.25 38.17 -56.11
CA ALA A 283 38.82 38.89 -57.18
C ALA A 283 39.64 37.94 -58.08
N SER A 284 39.69 38.20 -59.37
CA SER A 284 40.48 37.41 -60.26
C SER A 284 41.96 37.88 -60.32
N ASP A 285 42.84 36.92 -60.37
CA ASP A 285 44.22 37.12 -60.76
C ASP A 285 44.36 36.82 -62.29
N ILE A 286 45.20 37.54 -62.97
CA ILE A 286 45.52 37.26 -64.34
C ILE A 286 46.85 36.44 -64.40
N VAL A 287 46.76 35.25 -64.95
CA VAL A 287 47.91 34.36 -65.16
C VAL A 287 48.21 34.33 -66.65
N VAL A 288 49.43 34.70 -67.04
CA VAL A 288 49.89 34.59 -68.42
C VAL A 288 50.29 33.13 -68.65
N VAL A 289 49.54 32.43 -69.44
CA VAL A 289 49.80 31.02 -69.78
C VAL A 289 50.76 30.92 -70.93
N GLN A 290 50.65 31.85 -71.83
CA GLN A 290 51.58 31.96 -73.02
C GLN A 290 51.89 33.42 -73.28
N ASN A 291 53.19 33.73 -73.30
CA ASN A 291 53.65 35.06 -73.72
C ASN A 291 53.47 35.27 -75.20
N ARG A 292 53.19 36.49 -75.60
CA ARG A 292 53.12 36.87 -77.03
C ARG A 292 54.49 36.77 -77.67
N ASP A 293 54.52 36.16 -78.87
CA ASP A 293 55.68 36.13 -79.75
C ASP A 293 55.29 36.56 -81.19
N CYS A 294 56.18 36.44 -82.15
CA CYS A 294 55.93 36.87 -83.55
C CYS A 294 54.89 36.01 -84.29
N THR A 295 54.53 34.84 -83.74
CA THR A 295 53.64 33.86 -84.40
C THR A 295 52.44 33.52 -83.58
N ASN A 296 52.48 33.77 -82.25
CA ASN A 296 51.41 33.37 -81.33
C ASN A 296 50.92 34.58 -80.50
N PRO A 297 49.62 34.73 -80.28
CA PRO A 297 49.07 35.74 -79.38
C PRO A 297 49.36 35.41 -77.92
N GLU A 298 49.29 36.40 -77.05
CA GLU A 298 49.30 36.21 -75.62
C GLU A 298 48.01 35.47 -75.22
N ILE A 299 48.18 34.46 -74.37
CA ILE A 299 47.04 33.75 -73.75
C ILE A 299 47.11 34.05 -72.30
N ILE A 300 46.04 34.64 -71.79
CA ILE A 300 45.81 34.90 -70.34
C ILE A 300 44.69 34.04 -69.83
N GLU A 301 44.81 33.64 -68.61
CA GLU A 301 43.81 32.92 -67.88
C GLU A 301 43.42 33.76 -66.66
N TYR A 302 42.12 33.86 -66.37
CA TYR A 302 41.59 34.50 -65.16
C TYR A 302 41.41 33.42 -64.11
N VAL A 303 42.02 33.57 -62.92
CA VAL A 303 41.96 32.62 -61.83
C VAL A 303 41.41 33.31 -60.60
N ALA A 304 40.29 32.82 -60.09
CA ALA A 304 39.70 33.25 -58.80
C ALA A 304 40.18 32.34 -57.68
N ARG A 305 40.77 32.93 -56.62
CA ARG A 305 41.19 32.19 -55.41
C ARG A 305 40.32 32.54 -54.22
N PHE A 306 39.58 31.56 -53.76
CA PHE A 306 38.66 31.73 -52.65
C PHE A 306 39.38 31.55 -51.30
N LYS A 307 38.98 32.32 -50.26
CA LYS A 307 39.55 32.25 -48.91
C LYS A 307 38.98 31.05 -48.13
N ASN A 308 37.73 30.74 -48.38
CA ASN A 308 37.09 29.59 -47.77
C ASN A 308 37.54 28.33 -48.51
N SER A 309 38.25 27.45 -47.81
CA SER A 309 38.82 26.21 -48.34
C SER A 309 37.76 25.20 -48.85
N LEU A 310 36.49 25.49 -48.65
CA LEU A 310 35.39 24.67 -49.20
C LEU A 310 35.16 24.94 -50.70
N TYR A 311 35.69 26.05 -51.25
CA TYR A 311 35.66 26.34 -52.67
C TYR A 311 37.00 26.03 -53.31
N ASN A 312 36.98 25.46 -54.47
CA ASN A 312 38.18 25.27 -55.27
C ASN A 312 38.49 26.55 -55.99
N ASP A 313 39.77 26.77 -56.29
CA ASP A 313 40.19 27.80 -57.23
C ASP A 313 39.53 27.53 -58.59
N PHE A 314 39.07 28.58 -59.25
CA PHE A 314 38.25 28.46 -60.44
C PHE A 314 38.78 29.43 -61.57
#